data_2396a083f557936d76864b3c175d1bbe
#
_entry.id   2396a083f557936d76864b3c175d1bbe
#
_cell.length_a   1.000
_cell.length_b   1.000
_cell.length_c   1.000
_cell.angle_alpha   90.00
_cell.angle_beta   90.00
_cell.angle_gamma   90.00
#
_symmetry.space_group_name_H-M   'P 1'
#
loop_
_entity.id
_entity.type
_entity.pdbx_description
1 polymer ?
#
loop_
_entity_poly.entity_id
_entity_poly.type
_entity_poly.pdbx_seq_one_letter_code
_entity_poly.pdbx_strand_id
1 'polypeptide(L)'
;MNSVERLFITLANLFPVWVLTGAGLALWKPETATWFQPHWIPYFLSLIMLSMGLTLSLEDFSRVLKMPKSILLGVGLQYTIMPGLGYALALGFNLPIDFVVGLVLVACCPGGTASNVVCFIARTHVALSVSLTTCSTLLAVLLTPFLTTWWVESISLEQTGLKVDVDTLGLLLKTLKVVILPVLLGIFLNHFFHRGVKKVEAYTPFVAVLSIVFIVDFILADKKSAILEIGASLIVAVLLLHLLGFILGYVLSRLLKFTERDAQTVSIEVGMQNSGLATELARSNFPAYGLATVPGAISALTHCILGSIAAGLCRWHNASAGK
;
A
#
# COMPACT_ATOMS: atom_id res chain seq x y z
N MET A 1 20.41 16.65 13.17
CA MET A 1 19.80 15.34 13.49
C MET A 1 20.57 14.74 14.67
N ASN A 2 19.91 14.53 15.77
CA ASN A 2 20.52 13.96 16.99
C ASN A 2 20.63 12.42 16.88
N SER A 3 21.30 11.77 17.85
CA SER A 3 21.50 10.30 17.84
C SER A 3 20.20 9.53 17.93
N VAL A 4 19.20 10.07 18.64
CA VAL A 4 17.87 9.47 18.81
C VAL A 4 17.08 9.48 17.48
N GLU A 5 17.09 10.62 16.77
CA GLU A 5 16.44 10.72 15.45
C GLU A 5 17.03 9.72 14.46
N ARG A 6 18.37 9.56 14.43
CA ARG A 6 19.04 8.55 13.59
C ARG A 6 18.59 7.14 13.93
N LEU A 7 18.45 6.82 15.20
CA LEU A 7 17.98 5.52 15.64
C LEU A 7 16.56 5.23 15.11
N PHE A 8 15.61 6.16 15.26
CA PHE A 8 14.24 5.97 14.79
C PHE A 8 14.14 5.84 13.26
N ILE A 9 14.93 6.61 12.51
CA ILE A 9 15.02 6.46 11.05
C ILE A 9 15.58 5.08 10.69
N THR A 10 16.63 4.62 11.39
CA THR A 10 17.18 3.28 11.15
C THR A 10 16.16 2.19 11.45
N LEU A 11 15.43 2.30 12.58
CA LEU A 11 14.36 1.38 12.94
C LEU A 11 13.23 1.38 11.90
N ALA A 12 12.83 2.55 11.39
CA ALA A 12 11.84 2.64 10.32
C ALA A 12 12.33 1.97 9.02
N ASN A 13 13.61 2.14 8.66
CA ASN A 13 14.20 1.51 7.48
C ASN A 13 14.29 -0.03 7.58
N LEU A 14 14.26 -0.58 8.79
CA LEU A 14 14.17 -2.02 9.04
C LEU A 14 12.73 -2.56 8.95
N PHE A 15 11.79 -1.78 8.39
CA PHE A 15 10.38 -2.15 8.29
C PHE A 15 10.14 -3.55 7.68
N PRO A 16 10.87 -4.03 6.65
CA PRO A 16 10.67 -5.39 6.15
C PRO A 16 11.00 -6.46 7.20
N VAL A 17 12.02 -6.21 8.03
CA VAL A 17 12.39 -7.13 9.12
C VAL A 17 11.28 -7.18 10.17
N TRP A 18 10.73 -6.03 10.57
CA TRP A 18 9.65 -5.98 11.55
C TRP A 18 8.40 -6.70 11.06
N VAL A 19 7.98 -6.44 9.80
CA VAL A 19 6.80 -7.07 9.21
C VAL A 19 6.98 -8.58 9.10
N LEU A 20 8.16 -9.07 8.65
CA LEU A 20 8.43 -10.49 8.51
C LEU A 20 8.55 -11.21 9.85
N THR A 21 9.22 -10.63 10.83
CA THR A 21 9.37 -11.24 12.16
C THR A 21 8.05 -11.25 12.91
N GLY A 22 7.28 -10.15 12.86
CA GLY A 22 5.95 -10.08 13.45
C GLY A 22 5.01 -11.12 12.85
N ALA A 23 4.92 -11.17 11.52
CA ALA A 23 4.11 -12.16 10.81
C ALA A 23 4.53 -13.60 11.12
N GLY A 24 5.83 -13.89 11.17
CA GLY A 24 6.34 -15.20 11.57
C GLY A 24 5.92 -15.57 12.99
N LEU A 25 6.01 -14.65 13.94
CA LEU A 25 5.56 -14.84 15.31
C LEU A 25 4.04 -15.03 15.40
N ALA A 26 3.26 -14.21 14.68
CA ALA A 26 1.80 -14.28 14.64
C ALA A 26 1.30 -15.63 14.07
N LEU A 27 1.96 -16.13 13.03
CA LEU A 27 1.63 -17.43 12.46
C LEU A 27 2.13 -18.59 13.33
N TRP A 28 3.27 -18.46 14.02
CA TRP A 28 3.78 -19.51 14.90
C TRP A 28 2.97 -19.57 16.20
N LYS A 29 2.79 -18.44 16.86
CA LYS A 29 2.11 -18.31 18.15
C LYS A 29 1.07 -17.20 18.10
N PRO A 30 -0.17 -17.47 17.64
CA PRO A 30 -1.22 -16.47 17.45
C PRO A 30 -1.51 -15.57 18.66
N GLU A 31 -1.34 -16.10 19.89
CA GLU A 31 -1.59 -15.36 21.12
C GLU A 31 -0.69 -14.10 21.23
N THR A 32 0.43 -14.05 20.52
CA THR A 32 1.31 -12.88 20.49
C THR A 32 0.69 -11.68 19.80
N ALA A 33 -0.34 -11.87 18.97
CA ALA A 33 -0.99 -10.81 18.18
C ALA A 33 -2.50 -10.67 18.46
N THR A 34 -3.17 -11.69 19.00
CA THR A 34 -4.64 -11.67 19.27
C THR A 34 -5.07 -10.76 20.42
N TRP A 35 -4.12 -10.14 21.17
CA TRP A 35 -4.43 -9.05 22.11
C TRP A 35 -4.87 -7.76 21.39
N PHE A 36 -4.46 -7.58 20.13
CA PHE A 36 -4.88 -6.46 19.30
C PHE A 36 -6.37 -6.64 18.91
N GLN A 37 -7.14 -5.56 18.95
CA GLN A 37 -8.58 -5.64 18.71
C GLN A 37 -8.93 -5.13 17.30
N PRO A 38 -9.87 -5.79 16.58
CA PRO A 38 -10.25 -5.39 15.22
C PRO A 38 -10.72 -3.92 15.11
N HIS A 39 -11.36 -3.39 16.15
CA HIS A 39 -11.85 -2.02 16.17
C HIS A 39 -10.74 -0.97 16.29
N TRP A 40 -9.48 -1.36 16.55
CA TRP A 40 -8.33 -0.47 16.54
C TRP A 40 -7.75 -0.24 15.13
N ILE A 41 -8.02 -1.11 14.18
CA ILE A 41 -7.48 -1.02 12.81
C ILE A 41 -7.70 0.37 12.20
N PRO A 42 -8.91 0.98 12.20
CA PRO A 42 -9.11 2.30 11.61
C PRO A 42 -8.32 3.41 12.32
N TYR A 43 -8.07 3.31 13.61
CA TYR A 43 -7.26 4.29 14.34
C TYR A 43 -5.78 4.18 13.98
N PHE A 44 -5.25 2.96 13.92
CA PHE A 44 -3.87 2.71 13.50
C PHE A 44 -3.64 3.11 12.04
N LEU A 45 -4.61 2.83 11.15
CA LEU A 45 -4.55 3.31 9.77
C LEU A 45 -4.61 4.85 9.70
N SER A 46 -5.49 5.48 10.47
CA SER A 46 -5.55 6.95 10.54
C SER A 46 -4.24 7.54 11.07
N LEU A 47 -3.56 6.86 11.97
CA LEU A 47 -2.23 7.25 12.47
C LEU A 47 -1.16 7.16 11.38
N ILE A 48 -1.19 6.11 10.55
CA ILE A 48 -0.33 5.98 9.35
C ILE A 48 -0.59 7.16 8.39
N MET A 49 -1.85 7.45 8.10
CA MET A 49 -2.23 8.53 7.18
C MET A 49 -1.90 9.91 7.75
N LEU A 50 -2.10 10.12 9.05
CA LEU A 50 -1.66 11.34 9.74
C LEU A 50 -0.14 11.51 9.66
N SER A 51 0.62 10.44 9.91
CA SER A 51 2.08 10.43 9.80
C SER A 51 2.53 10.86 8.41
N MET A 52 1.88 10.36 7.36
CA MET A 52 2.11 10.80 5.98
C MET A 52 1.82 12.30 5.82
N GLY A 53 0.65 12.77 6.31
CA GLY A 53 0.27 14.19 6.22
C GLY A 53 1.26 15.12 6.93
N LEU A 54 1.81 14.71 8.07
CA LEU A 54 2.82 15.48 8.81
C LEU A 54 4.13 15.67 8.04
N THR A 55 4.47 14.76 7.15
CA THR A 55 5.69 14.85 6.31
C THR A 55 5.47 15.59 4.99
N LEU A 56 4.20 15.85 4.60
CA LEU A 56 3.88 16.59 3.39
C LEU A 56 3.92 18.11 3.61
N SER A 57 4.53 18.81 2.66
CA SER A 57 4.62 20.26 2.62
C SER A 57 3.85 20.82 1.41
N LEU A 58 3.53 22.13 1.44
CA LEU A 58 2.93 22.80 0.28
C LEU A 58 3.87 22.79 -0.96
N GLU A 59 5.19 22.67 -0.73
CA GLU A 59 6.17 22.54 -1.81
C GLU A 59 6.01 21.21 -2.56
N ASP A 60 5.59 20.13 -1.90
CA ASP A 60 5.35 18.84 -2.54
C ASP A 60 4.20 18.94 -3.54
N PHE A 61 3.15 19.68 -3.22
CA PHE A 61 2.05 19.98 -4.17
C PHE A 61 2.53 20.84 -5.34
N SER A 62 3.42 21.81 -5.08
CA SER A 62 4.03 22.60 -6.17
C SER A 62 4.88 21.72 -7.09
N ARG A 63 5.56 20.69 -6.56
CA ARG A 63 6.32 19.72 -7.38
C ARG A 63 5.42 18.90 -8.29
N VAL A 64 4.24 18.50 -7.81
CA VAL A 64 3.23 17.82 -8.64
C VAL A 64 2.91 18.66 -9.88
N LEU A 65 2.68 19.96 -9.70
CA LEU A 65 2.37 20.89 -10.80
C LEU A 65 3.57 21.10 -11.75
N LYS A 66 4.79 20.88 -11.29
CA LYS A 66 6.03 21.01 -12.12
C LYS A 66 6.34 19.74 -12.92
N MET A 67 5.77 18.59 -12.56
CA MET A 67 6.00 17.31 -13.24
C MET A 67 4.67 16.66 -13.73
N PRO A 68 3.78 17.40 -14.40
CA PRO A 68 2.42 16.93 -14.67
C PRO A 68 2.39 15.66 -15.52
N LYS A 69 3.28 15.55 -16.51
CA LYS A 69 3.35 14.37 -17.37
C LYS A 69 3.75 13.12 -16.59
N SER A 70 4.78 13.20 -15.75
CA SER A 70 5.25 12.06 -14.95
C SER A 70 4.21 11.61 -13.93
N ILE A 71 3.53 12.57 -13.31
CA ILE A 71 2.46 12.28 -12.34
C ILE A 71 1.25 11.65 -13.03
N LEU A 72 0.77 12.26 -14.11
CA LEU A 72 -0.41 11.74 -14.83
C LEU A 72 -0.17 10.32 -15.34
N LEU A 73 0.99 10.08 -15.95
CA LEU A 73 1.34 8.75 -16.47
C LEU A 73 1.57 7.75 -15.33
N GLY A 74 2.31 8.13 -14.27
CA GLY A 74 2.58 7.21 -13.16
C GLY A 74 1.31 6.83 -12.40
N VAL A 75 0.43 7.79 -12.12
CA VAL A 75 -0.90 7.53 -11.50
C VAL A 75 -1.79 6.73 -12.46
N GLY A 76 -1.76 7.05 -13.76
CA GLY A 76 -2.47 6.29 -14.78
C GLY A 76 -2.03 4.83 -14.81
N LEU A 77 -0.72 4.55 -14.78
CA LEU A 77 -0.18 3.19 -14.69
C LEU A 77 -0.61 2.48 -13.39
N GLN A 78 -0.60 3.19 -12.24
CA GLN A 78 -1.06 2.65 -10.97
C GLN A 78 -2.49 2.12 -11.05
N TYR A 79 -3.41 2.96 -11.52
CA TYR A 79 -4.85 2.65 -11.54
C TYR A 79 -5.32 1.89 -12.79
N THR A 80 -4.41 1.48 -13.67
CA THR A 80 -4.68 0.59 -14.79
C THR A 80 -4.03 -0.78 -14.61
N ILE A 81 -2.73 -0.82 -14.30
CA ILE A 81 -1.96 -2.06 -14.15
C ILE A 81 -2.52 -2.89 -12.99
N MET A 82 -2.57 -2.29 -11.79
CA MET A 82 -2.89 -3.07 -10.60
C MET A 82 -4.34 -3.57 -10.60
N PRO A 83 -5.38 -2.75 -10.89
CA PRO A 83 -6.74 -3.26 -10.99
C PRO A 83 -6.92 -4.31 -12.09
N GLY A 84 -6.29 -4.11 -13.26
CA GLY A 84 -6.31 -5.09 -14.34
C GLY A 84 -5.65 -6.42 -13.95
N LEU A 85 -4.52 -6.39 -13.25
CA LEU A 85 -3.88 -7.59 -12.69
C LEU A 85 -4.75 -8.24 -11.62
N GLY A 86 -5.35 -7.45 -10.73
CA GLY A 86 -6.26 -7.95 -9.69
C GLY A 86 -7.43 -8.74 -10.29
N TYR A 87 -8.05 -8.20 -11.35
CA TYR A 87 -9.08 -8.88 -12.12
C TYR A 87 -8.57 -10.18 -12.76
N ALA A 88 -7.50 -10.09 -13.53
CA ALA A 88 -6.97 -11.23 -14.27
C ALA A 88 -6.52 -12.37 -13.35
N LEU A 89 -5.90 -12.05 -12.21
CA LEU A 89 -5.45 -13.04 -11.24
C LEU A 89 -6.61 -13.65 -10.44
N ALA A 90 -7.62 -12.84 -10.08
CA ALA A 90 -8.82 -13.35 -9.40
C ALA A 90 -9.54 -14.41 -10.23
N LEU A 91 -9.72 -14.15 -11.53
CA LEU A 91 -10.31 -15.11 -12.48
C LEU A 91 -9.37 -16.27 -12.78
N GLY A 92 -8.11 -15.99 -13.09
CA GLY A 92 -7.12 -17.00 -13.47
C GLY A 92 -6.87 -18.07 -12.41
N PHE A 93 -6.95 -17.68 -11.13
CA PHE A 93 -6.83 -18.60 -10.00
C PHE A 93 -8.19 -19.11 -9.49
N ASN A 94 -9.30 -18.67 -10.09
CA ASN A 94 -10.67 -18.99 -9.65
C ASN A 94 -10.84 -18.82 -8.14
N LEU A 95 -10.42 -17.65 -7.62
CA LEU A 95 -10.40 -17.39 -6.19
C LEU A 95 -11.83 -17.34 -5.62
N PRO A 96 -12.06 -17.89 -4.41
CA PRO A 96 -13.29 -17.66 -3.67
C PRO A 96 -13.61 -16.19 -3.51
N ILE A 97 -14.91 -15.84 -3.49
CA ILE A 97 -15.38 -14.45 -3.54
C ILE A 97 -14.82 -13.56 -2.40
N ASP A 98 -14.63 -14.10 -1.21
CA ASP A 98 -13.97 -13.38 -0.11
C ASP A 98 -12.58 -12.86 -0.52
N PHE A 99 -11.80 -13.70 -1.20
CA PHE A 99 -10.45 -13.32 -1.66
C PHE A 99 -10.47 -12.44 -2.89
N VAL A 100 -11.47 -12.61 -3.76
CA VAL A 100 -11.71 -11.69 -4.89
C VAL A 100 -11.90 -10.28 -4.35
N VAL A 101 -12.80 -10.08 -3.38
CA VAL A 101 -13.04 -8.78 -2.74
C VAL A 101 -11.75 -8.19 -2.19
N GLY A 102 -11.01 -8.96 -1.40
CA GLY A 102 -9.78 -8.49 -0.79
C GLY A 102 -8.64 -8.20 -1.80
N LEU A 103 -8.46 -9.07 -2.80
CA LEU A 103 -7.42 -8.89 -3.84
C LEU A 103 -7.71 -7.68 -4.72
N VAL A 104 -8.96 -7.50 -5.11
CA VAL A 104 -9.40 -6.34 -5.89
C VAL A 104 -9.23 -5.05 -5.08
N LEU A 105 -9.59 -5.05 -3.80
CA LEU A 105 -9.35 -3.91 -2.92
C LEU A 105 -7.87 -3.55 -2.84
N VAL A 106 -6.98 -4.54 -2.67
CA VAL A 106 -5.52 -4.31 -2.71
C VAL A 106 -5.12 -3.68 -4.03
N ALA A 107 -5.58 -4.24 -5.14
CA ALA A 107 -5.24 -3.78 -6.49
C ALA A 107 -5.76 -2.37 -6.81
N CYS A 108 -6.93 -1.99 -6.28
CA CYS A 108 -7.56 -0.69 -6.47
C CYS A 108 -7.13 0.37 -5.45
N CYS A 109 -6.31 0.02 -4.45
CA CYS A 109 -5.75 0.97 -3.50
C CYS A 109 -4.62 1.83 -4.12
N PRO A 110 -4.30 2.99 -3.53
CA PRO A 110 -3.18 3.82 -3.96
C PRO A 110 -1.83 3.16 -3.61
N GLY A 111 -0.74 3.74 -4.10
CA GLY A 111 0.61 3.39 -3.68
C GLY A 111 0.79 3.50 -2.16
N GLY A 112 1.56 2.60 -1.58
CA GLY A 112 1.83 2.57 -0.15
C GLY A 112 2.94 3.55 0.25
N THR A 113 2.81 4.24 1.39
CA THR A 113 3.83 5.20 1.88
C THR A 113 5.23 4.59 2.07
N ALA A 114 5.31 3.27 2.24
CA ALA A 114 6.57 2.53 2.33
C ALA A 114 7.39 2.58 1.04
N SER A 115 6.76 2.81 -0.13
CA SER A 115 7.45 2.99 -1.41
C SER A 115 8.46 4.13 -1.38
N ASN A 116 8.16 5.23 -0.67
CA ASN A 116 9.06 6.37 -0.52
C ASN A 116 10.39 5.98 0.16
N VAL A 117 10.30 5.12 1.19
CA VAL A 117 11.48 4.59 1.89
C VAL A 117 12.26 3.65 0.97
N VAL A 118 11.56 2.79 0.24
CA VAL A 118 12.18 1.88 -0.74
C VAL A 118 12.88 2.66 -1.86
N CYS A 119 12.26 3.71 -2.40
CA CYS A 119 12.85 4.61 -3.39
C CYS A 119 14.11 5.33 -2.84
N PHE A 120 14.09 5.74 -1.58
CA PHE A 120 15.26 6.32 -0.93
C PHE A 120 16.41 5.31 -0.82
N ILE A 121 16.15 4.09 -0.37
CA ILE A 121 17.13 3.00 -0.28
C ILE A 121 17.66 2.62 -1.68
N ALA A 122 16.79 2.57 -2.68
CA ALA A 122 17.09 2.27 -4.08
C ALA A 122 17.90 3.38 -4.79
N ARG A 123 17.99 4.57 -4.18
CA ARG A 123 18.59 5.79 -4.78
C ARG A 123 17.92 6.20 -6.10
N THR A 124 16.60 6.02 -6.19
CA THR A 124 15.78 6.45 -7.31
C THR A 124 15.28 7.90 -7.12
N HIS A 125 14.22 8.32 -7.79
CA HIS A 125 13.72 9.70 -7.73
C HIS A 125 12.70 9.86 -6.60
N VAL A 126 13.16 10.06 -5.36
CA VAL A 126 12.32 10.14 -4.15
C VAL A 126 11.24 11.23 -4.25
N ALA A 127 11.57 12.40 -4.83
CA ALA A 127 10.58 13.47 -4.97
C ALA A 127 9.42 13.07 -5.89
N LEU A 128 9.70 12.30 -6.95
CA LEU A 128 8.65 11.74 -7.81
C LEU A 128 7.81 10.70 -7.05
N SER A 129 8.44 9.82 -6.26
CA SER A 129 7.75 8.83 -5.42
C SER A 129 6.76 9.50 -4.47
N VAL A 130 7.20 10.47 -3.67
CA VAL A 130 6.34 11.23 -2.75
C VAL A 130 5.18 11.90 -3.50
N SER A 131 5.44 12.49 -4.66
CA SER A 131 4.40 13.12 -5.47
C SER A 131 3.37 12.12 -6.01
N LEU A 132 3.82 10.95 -6.49
CA LEU A 132 2.95 9.89 -6.98
C LEU A 132 2.09 9.30 -5.86
N THR A 133 2.70 8.96 -4.72
CA THR A 133 1.97 8.48 -3.54
C THR A 133 0.93 9.49 -3.08
N THR A 134 1.29 10.78 -3.02
CA THR A 134 0.36 11.85 -2.61
C THR A 134 -0.82 11.95 -3.58
N CYS A 135 -0.56 12.03 -4.89
CA CYS A 135 -1.61 12.12 -5.89
C CYS A 135 -2.51 10.88 -5.92
N SER A 136 -1.92 9.69 -5.90
CA SER A 136 -2.70 8.45 -5.89
C SER A 136 -3.55 8.33 -4.62
N THR A 137 -3.03 8.72 -3.45
CA THR A 137 -3.78 8.72 -2.19
C THR A 137 -4.96 9.70 -2.21
N LEU A 138 -4.80 10.91 -2.76
CA LEU A 138 -5.89 11.86 -2.89
C LEU A 138 -6.97 11.37 -3.88
N LEU A 139 -6.55 10.79 -5.00
CA LEU A 139 -7.45 10.23 -6.00
C LEU A 139 -8.13 8.93 -5.53
N ALA A 140 -7.55 8.22 -4.56
CA ALA A 140 -8.11 7.00 -4.01
C ALA A 140 -9.52 7.17 -3.44
N VAL A 141 -9.89 8.37 -2.97
CA VAL A 141 -11.25 8.64 -2.48
C VAL A 141 -12.30 8.31 -3.54
N LEU A 142 -12.01 8.63 -4.78
CA LEU A 142 -12.90 8.36 -5.90
C LEU A 142 -12.55 7.05 -6.59
N LEU A 143 -11.29 6.86 -6.99
CA LEU A 143 -10.90 5.75 -7.84
C LEU A 143 -11.00 4.39 -7.13
N THR A 144 -10.58 4.30 -5.87
CA THR A 144 -10.65 3.02 -5.14
C THR A 144 -12.09 2.51 -5.01
N PRO A 145 -13.08 3.28 -4.52
CA PRO A 145 -14.47 2.82 -4.45
C PRO A 145 -15.05 2.42 -5.80
N PHE A 146 -14.92 3.29 -6.82
CA PHE A 146 -15.51 3.02 -8.14
C PHE A 146 -14.88 1.81 -8.83
N LEU A 147 -13.54 1.71 -8.81
CA LEU A 147 -12.84 0.58 -9.42
C LEU A 147 -13.13 -0.72 -8.66
N THR A 148 -13.15 -0.68 -7.32
CA THR A 148 -13.49 -1.86 -6.52
C THR A 148 -14.89 -2.35 -6.83
N THR A 149 -15.88 -1.46 -6.84
CA THR A 149 -17.26 -1.81 -7.19
C THR A 149 -17.31 -2.46 -8.56
N TRP A 150 -16.76 -1.78 -9.57
CA TRP A 150 -16.80 -2.28 -10.94
C TRP A 150 -16.17 -3.67 -11.09
N TRP A 151 -14.96 -3.86 -10.54
CA TRP A 151 -14.26 -5.14 -10.71
C TRP A 151 -14.87 -6.26 -9.86
N VAL A 152 -15.26 -6.00 -8.60
CA VAL A 152 -15.89 -7.02 -7.76
C VAL A 152 -17.22 -7.48 -8.36
N GLU A 153 -18.06 -6.55 -8.82
CA GLU A 153 -19.33 -6.87 -9.45
C GLU A 153 -19.12 -7.65 -10.77
N SER A 154 -18.13 -7.26 -11.59
CA SER A 154 -17.82 -7.93 -12.86
C SER A 154 -17.34 -9.36 -12.61
N ILE A 155 -16.40 -9.57 -11.69
CA ILE A 155 -15.85 -10.90 -11.38
C ILE A 155 -16.93 -11.81 -10.78
N SER A 156 -17.72 -11.30 -9.83
CA SER A 156 -18.77 -12.09 -9.18
C SER A 156 -19.82 -12.54 -10.19
N LEU A 157 -20.22 -11.67 -11.10
CA LEU A 157 -21.16 -12.01 -12.16
C LEU A 157 -20.58 -13.08 -13.12
N GLU A 158 -19.31 -12.98 -13.47
CA GLU A 158 -18.63 -13.93 -14.34
C GLU A 158 -18.47 -15.31 -13.69
N GLN A 159 -18.10 -15.35 -12.39
CA GLN A 159 -17.86 -16.61 -11.67
C GLN A 159 -19.13 -17.32 -11.22
N THR A 160 -20.14 -16.57 -10.76
CA THR A 160 -21.29 -17.14 -10.06
C THR A 160 -22.63 -16.87 -10.74
N GLY A 161 -22.65 -16.01 -11.77
CA GLY A 161 -23.90 -15.51 -12.35
C GLY A 161 -24.69 -14.55 -11.45
N LEU A 162 -24.16 -14.22 -10.26
CA LEU A 162 -24.78 -13.32 -9.29
C LEU A 162 -23.89 -12.11 -9.04
N LYS A 163 -24.49 -10.94 -9.00
CA LYS A 163 -23.78 -9.70 -8.73
C LYS A 163 -23.64 -9.50 -7.22
N VAL A 164 -22.42 -9.31 -6.74
CA VAL A 164 -22.17 -8.85 -5.36
C VAL A 164 -22.55 -7.39 -5.28
N ASP A 165 -23.47 -7.05 -4.40
CA ASP A 165 -23.85 -5.66 -4.14
C ASP A 165 -22.75 -4.96 -3.31
N VAL A 166 -22.17 -3.91 -3.87
CA VAL A 166 -21.08 -3.15 -3.25
C VAL A 166 -21.58 -1.75 -2.88
N ASP A 167 -21.57 -1.43 -1.60
CA ASP A 167 -21.87 -0.07 -1.13
C ASP A 167 -20.73 0.89 -1.51
N THR A 168 -20.75 1.37 -2.74
CA THR A 168 -19.77 2.31 -3.30
C THR A 168 -19.72 3.62 -2.49
N LEU A 169 -20.87 4.12 -2.04
CA LEU A 169 -20.94 5.35 -1.25
C LEU A 169 -20.31 5.13 0.14
N GLY A 170 -20.60 4.00 0.79
CA GLY A 170 -19.97 3.62 2.04
C GLY A 170 -18.45 3.51 1.91
N LEU A 171 -17.94 2.88 0.84
CA LEU A 171 -16.52 2.83 0.51
C LEU A 171 -15.91 4.23 0.36
N LEU A 172 -16.58 5.12 -0.37
CA LEU A 172 -16.12 6.50 -0.58
C LEU A 172 -16.05 7.27 0.75
N LEU A 173 -17.13 7.26 1.53
CA LEU A 173 -17.18 7.96 2.82
C LEU A 173 -16.15 7.41 3.80
N LYS A 174 -15.93 6.09 3.80
CA LYS A 174 -14.93 5.45 4.65
C LYS A 174 -13.52 5.87 4.23
N THR A 175 -13.21 5.81 2.93
CA THR A 175 -11.91 6.25 2.41
C THR A 175 -11.67 7.73 2.72
N LEU A 176 -12.66 8.59 2.55
CA LEU A 176 -12.58 9.99 2.95
C LEU A 176 -12.23 10.14 4.42
N LYS A 177 -12.93 9.43 5.29
CA LYS A 177 -12.78 9.53 6.75
C LYS A 177 -11.43 8.97 7.24
N VAL A 178 -10.99 7.83 6.72
CA VAL A 178 -9.84 7.10 7.27
C VAL A 178 -8.53 7.51 6.59
N VAL A 179 -8.59 8.08 5.38
CA VAL A 179 -7.41 8.52 4.62
C VAL A 179 -7.32 10.04 4.57
N ILE A 180 -8.30 10.69 3.95
CA ILE A 180 -8.17 12.12 3.62
C ILE A 180 -8.18 13.01 4.86
N LEU A 181 -9.10 12.78 5.79
CA LEU A 181 -9.16 13.62 6.99
C LEU A 181 -7.86 13.58 7.80
N PRO A 182 -7.25 12.41 8.10
CA PRO A 182 -5.95 12.38 8.78
C PRO A 182 -4.82 13.00 7.97
N VAL A 183 -4.76 12.79 6.65
CA VAL A 183 -3.74 13.41 5.80
C VAL A 183 -3.88 14.94 5.81
N LEU A 184 -5.08 15.47 5.61
CA LEU A 184 -5.32 16.91 5.65
C LEU A 184 -5.02 17.51 7.02
N LEU A 185 -5.38 16.80 8.11
CA LEU A 185 -5.01 17.22 9.46
C LEU A 185 -3.49 17.27 9.63
N GLY A 186 -2.76 16.28 9.12
CA GLY A 186 -1.30 16.24 9.15
C GLY A 186 -0.68 17.42 8.40
N ILE A 187 -1.16 17.72 7.19
CA ILE A 187 -0.72 18.87 6.38
C ILE A 187 -1.02 20.18 7.10
N PHE A 188 -2.23 20.31 7.68
CA PHE A 188 -2.62 21.47 8.47
C PHE A 188 -1.69 21.69 9.66
N LEU A 189 -1.42 20.63 10.43
CA LEU A 189 -0.51 20.69 11.57
C LEU A 189 0.92 21.06 11.13
N ASN A 190 1.41 20.49 10.02
CA ASN A 190 2.73 20.84 9.50
C ASN A 190 2.80 22.29 9.04
N HIS A 191 1.75 22.81 8.39
CA HIS A 191 1.72 24.19 7.94
C HIS A 191 1.67 25.20 9.09
N PHE A 192 0.75 25.03 10.06
CA PHE A 192 0.53 26.01 11.12
C PHE A 192 1.42 25.80 12.34
N PHE A 193 1.84 24.57 12.63
CA PHE A 193 2.65 24.20 13.79
C PHE A 193 4.00 23.60 13.42
N HIS A 194 4.58 24.05 12.31
CA HIS A 194 5.82 23.53 11.72
C HIS A 194 6.95 23.28 12.73
N ARG A 195 7.18 24.22 13.68
CA ARG A 195 8.22 24.05 14.73
C ARG A 195 7.95 22.86 15.66
N GLY A 196 6.69 22.57 15.94
CA GLY A 196 6.28 21.42 16.76
C GLY A 196 6.40 20.12 15.96
N VAL A 197 5.89 20.13 14.72
CA VAL A 197 5.94 18.99 13.82
C VAL A 197 7.37 18.55 13.53
N LYS A 198 8.30 19.48 13.28
CA LYS A 198 9.74 19.16 13.09
C LYS A 198 10.38 18.39 14.24
N LYS A 199 9.87 18.50 15.46
CA LYS A 199 10.39 17.75 16.60
C LYS A 199 9.93 16.28 16.59
N VAL A 200 8.80 15.98 15.97
CA VAL A 200 8.20 14.65 15.92
C VAL A 200 8.31 13.97 14.57
N GLU A 201 8.58 14.73 13.50
CA GLU A 201 8.64 14.24 12.11
C GLU A 201 9.58 13.04 11.94
N ALA A 202 10.73 13.02 12.61
CA ALA A 202 11.69 11.92 12.54
C ALA A 202 11.18 10.61 13.14
N TYR A 203 10.13 10.66 13.98
CA TYR A 203 9.54 9.49 14.65
C TYR A 203 8.33 8.94 13.87
N THR A 204 7.67 9.78 13.05
CA THR A 204 6.42 9.41 12.37
C THR A 204 6.54 8.20 11.44
N PRO A 205 7.66 7.99 10.68
CA PRO A 205 7.80 6.78 9.86
C PRO A 205 7.85 5.49 10.69
N PHE A 206 8.49 5.54 11.87
CA PHE A 206 8.56 4.37 12.74
C PHE A 206 7.20 4.05 13.37
N VAL A 207 6.43 5.07 13.76
CA VAL A 207 5.04 4.89 14.25
C VAL A 207 4.16 4.28 13.16
N ALA A 208 4.29 4.72 11.91
CA ALA A 208 3.58 4.14 10.78
C ALA A 208 3.95 2.66 10.55
N VAL A 209 5.25 2.33 10.65
CA VAL A 209 5.75 0.95 10.53
C VAL A 209 5.16 0.06 11.64
N LEU A 210 5.21 0.48 12.89
CA LEU A 210 4.62 -0.29 14.00
C LEU A 210 3.12 -0.48 13.81
N SER A 211 2.43 0.55 13.34
CA SER A 211 0.99 0.48 13.10
C SER A 211 0.63 -0.58 12.08
N ILE A 212 1.34 -0.65 10.93
CA ILE A 212 1.08 -1.67 9.92
C ILE A 212 1.48 -3.07 10.40
N VAL A 213 2.57 -3.20 11.17
CA VAL A 213 2.99 -4.48 11.76
C VAL A 213 1.88 -5.04 12.64
N PHE A 214 1.35 -4.26 13.58
CA PHE A 214 0.27 -4.72 14.46
C PHE A 214 -1.00 -5.10 13.70
N ILE A 215 -1.39 -4.34 12.66
CA ILE A 215 -2.55 -4.68 11.83
C ILE A 215 -2.33 -6.01 11.11
N VAL A 216 -1.18 -6.19 10.47
CA VAL A 216 -0.85 -7.40 9.70
C VAL A 216 -0.76 -8.62 10.61
N ASP A 217 -0.04 -8.51 11.73
CA ASP A 217 0.18 -9.59 12.68
C ASP A 217 -1.16 -10.08 13.27
N PHE A 218 -2.03 -9.14 13.63
CA PHE A 218 -3.38 -9.47 14.11
C PHE A 218 -4.17 -10.27 13.06
N ILE A 219 -4.21 -9.80 11.80
CA ILE A 219 -4.99 -10.48 10.74
C ILE A 219 -4.45 -11.86 10.47
N LEU A 220 -3.12 -12.02 10.41
CA LEU A 220 -2.49 -13.31 10.18
C LEU A 220 -2.74 -14.27 11.34
N ALA A 221 -2.73 -13.80 12.59
CA ALA A 221 -3.04 -14.59 13.76
C ALA A 221 -4.53 -15.01 13.80
N ASP A 222 -5.44 -14.04 13.57
CA ASP A 222 -6.89 -14.26 13.62
C ASP A 222 -7.39 -15.19 12.50
N LYS A 223 -6.78 -15.11 11.31
CA LYS A 223 -7.17 -15.89 10.12
C LYS A 223 -6.22 -17.05 9.80
N LYS A 224 -5.33 -17.44 10.73
CA LYS A 224 -4.30 -18.48 10.51
C LYS A 224 -4.86 -19.78 9.95
N SER A 225 -5.93 -20.33 10.54
CA SER A 225 -6.53 -21.59 10.07
C SER A 225 -7.02 -21.47 8.64
N ALA A 226 -7.77 -20.42 8.32
CA ALA A 226 -8.25 -20.17 6.97
C ALA A 226 -7.11 -20.00 5.95
N ILE A 227 -6.03 -19.30 6.33
CA ILE A 227 -4.85 -19.12 5.45
C ILE A 227 -4.19 -20.48 5.14
N LEU A 228 -4.12 -21.38 6.11
CA LEU A 228 -3.54 -22.72 5.92
C LEU A 228 -4.43 -23.65 5.09
N GLU A 229 -5.77 -23.50 5.19
CA GLU A 229 -6.74 -24.31 4.44
C GLU A 229 -6.85 -23.90 2.96
N ILE A 230 -6.68 -22.61 2.64
CA ILE A 230 -6.86 -22.05 1.29
C ILE A 230 -5.79 -22.49 0.30
N GLY A 231 -4.65 -22.93 0.82
CA GLY A 231 -3.55 -23.39 -0.02
C GLY A 231 -2.78 -22.25 -0.71
N ALA A 232 -1.92 -22.65 -1.66
CA ALA A 232 -0.95 -21.75 -2.29
C ALA A 232 -1.57 -20.72 -3.26
N SER A 233 -2.81 -20.92 -3.74
CA SER A 233 -3.40 -20.12 -4.83
C SER A 233 -3.49 -18.63 -4.50
N LEU A 234 -3.98 -18.27 -3.32
CA LEU A 234 -4.06 -16.87 -2.91
C LEU A 234 -2.66 -16.27 -2.73
N ILE A 235 -1.75 -16.99 -2.07
CA ILE A 235 -0.37 -16.50 -1.85
C ILE A 235 0.33 -16.24 -3.18
N VAL A 236 0.18 -17.16 -4.14
CA VAL A 236 0.75 -17.02 -5.48
C VAL A 236 0.08 -15.88 -6.25
N ALA A 237 -1.25 -15.74 -6.16
CA ALA A 237 -1.96 -14.63 -6.80
C ALA A 237 -1.50 -13.26 -6.27
N VAL A 238 -1.36 -13.10 -4.94
CA VAL A 238 -0.85 -11.87 -4.33
C VAL A 238 0.63 -11.63 -4.69
N LEU A 239 1.45 -12.68 -4.69
CA LEU A 239 2.85 -12.58 -5.12
C LEU A 239 2.95 -12.11 -6.58
N LEU A 240 2.17 -12.69 -7.48
CA LEU A 240 2.15 -12.31 -8.89
C LEU A 240 1.58 -10.91 -9.09
N LEU A 241 0.56 -10.49 -8.33
CA LEU A 241 0.02 -9.14 -8.37
C LEU A 241 1.14 -8.10 -8.18
N HIS A 242 1.93 -8.25 -7.12
CA HIS A 242 3.01 -7.32 -6.83
C HIS A 242 4.18 -7.47 -7.80
N LEU A 243 4.63 -8.70 -8.07
CA LEU A 243 5.75 -8.96 -8.99
C LEU A 243 5.48 -8.39 -10.38
N LEU A 244 4.31 -8.67 -10.95
CA LEU A 244 3.91 -8.12 -12.23
C LEU A 244 3.68 -6.61 -12.16
N GLY A 245 3.18 -6.08 -11.04
CA GLY A 245 3.08 -4.65 -10.79
C GLY A 245 4.44 -3.95 -10.89
N PHE A 246 5.48 -4.48 -10.23
CA PHE A 246 6.85 -3.98 -10.35
C PHE A 246 7.37 -4.06 -11.78
N ILE A 247 7.21 -5.21 -12.43
CA ILE A 247 7.72 -5.44 -13.81
C ILE A 247 7.01 -4.54 -14.80
N LEU A 248 5.68 -4.55 -14.85
CA LEU A 248 4.91 -3.77 -15.80
C LEU A 248 5.03 -2.27 -15.54
N GLY A 249 5.08 -1.85 -14.25
CA GLY A 249 5.35 -0.47 -13.88
C GLY A 249 6.68 0.02 -14.46
N TYR A 250 7.73 -0.79 -14.39
CA TYR A 250 9.02 -0.48 -15.02
C TYR A 250 8.96 -0.48 -16.54
N VAL A 251 8.52 -1.59 -17.14
CA VAL A 251 8.53 -1.78 -18.60
C VAL A 251 7.69 -0.73 -19.31
N LEU A 252 6.46 -0.51 -18.86
CA LEU A 252 5.57 0.49 -19.47
C LEU A 252 6.09 1.92 -19.27
N SER A 253 6.70 2.23 -18.14
CA SER A 253 7.35 3.54 -17.93
C SER A 253 8.50 3.74 -18.92
N ARG A 254 9.33 2.70 -19.18
CA ARG A 254 10.40 2.79 -20.17
C ARG A 254 9.85 2.97 -21.60
N LEU A 255 8.78 2.26 -21.95
CA LEU A 255 8.08 2.43 -23.23
C LEU A 255 7.49 3.83 -23.39
N LEU A 256 7.01 4.44 -22.29
CA LEU A 256 6.52 5.82 -22.25
C LEU A 256 7.66 6.87 -22.16
N LYS A 257 8.93 6.44 -22.35
CA LYS A 257 10.13 7.27 -22.40
C LYS A 257 10.47 8.00 -21.08
N PHE A 258 10.10 7.42 -19.94
CA PHE A 258 10.63 7.87 -18.66
C PHE A 258 12.14 7.64 -18.59
N THR A 259 12.84 8.48 -17.81
CA THR A 259 14.24 8.23 -17.48
C THR A 259 14.37 6.92 -16.71
N GLU A 260 15.57 6.35 -16.67
CA GLU A 260 15.82 5.10 -15.92
C GLU A 260 15.40 5.22 -14.45
N ARG A 261 15.81 6.30 -13.79
CA ARG A 261 15.47 6.56 -12.39
C ARG A 261 13.98 6.79 -12.16
N ASP A 262 13.31 7.47 -13.09
CA ASP A 262 11.85 7.68 -12.98
C ASP A 262 11.10 6.37 -13.21
N ALA A 263 11.52 5.54 -14.16
CA ALA A 263 10.91 4.23 -14.40
C ALA A 263 11.10 3.28 -13.21
N GLN A 264 12.27 3.27 -12.60
CA GLN A 264 12.51 2.54 -11.35
C GLN A 264 11.60 3.05 -10.21
N THR A 265 11.40 4.36 -10.12
CA THR A 265 10.48 4.97 -9.13
C THR A 265 9.05 4.53 -9.37
N VAL A 266 8.55 4.63 -10.62
CA VAL A 266 7.18 4.22 -10.96
C VAL A 266 6.99 2.72 -10.74
N SER A 267 7.98 1.89 -11.05
CA SER A 267 7.99 0.45 -10.76
C SER A 267 7.73 0.18 -9.27
N ILE A 268 8.45 0.87 -8.39
CA ILE A 268 8.31 0.73 -6.94
C ILE A 268 6.92 1.21 -6.49
N GLU A 269 6.44 2.36 -6.99
CA GLU A 269 5.13 2.90 -6.65
C GLU A 269 3.98 1.97 -7.06
N VAL A 270 4.01 1.48 -8.31
CA VAL A 270 2.97 0.55 -8.83
C VAL A 270 3.04 -0.79 -8.12
N GLY A 271 4.24 -1.30 -7.84
CA GLY A 271 4.43 -2.58 -7.18
C GLY A 271 4.10 -2.58 -5.68
N MET A 272 4.00 -1.43 -5.02
CA MET A 272 3.78 -1.34 -3.57
C MET A 272 2.45 -0.66 -3.23
N GLN A 273 1.50 -1.43 -2.76
CA GLN A 273 0.13 -0.98 -2.48
C GLN A 273 -0.08 -0.54 -1.04
N ASN A 274 -1.09 0.29 -0.80
CA ASN A 274 -1.57 0.61 0.54
C ASN A 274 -2.43 -0.53 1.10
N SER A 275 -1.76 -1.61 1.51
CA SER A 275 -2.39 -2.82 2.03
C SER A 275 -3.18 -2.58 3.32
N GLY A 276 -2.76 -1.61 4.14
CA GLY A 276 -3.50 -1.23 5.35
C GLY A 276 -4.87 -0.65 5.03
N LEU A 277 -4.95 0.22 4.01
CA LEU A 277 -6.22 0.76 3.52
C LEU A 277 -7.11 -0.35 2.95
N ALA A 278 -6.56 -1.24 2.10
CA ALA A 278 -7.31 -2.36 1.54
C ALA A 278 -7.92 -3.23 2.63
N THR A 279 -7.15 -3.54 3.66
CA THR A 279 -7.59 -4.31 4.82
C THR A 279 -8.72 -3.64 5.58
N GLU A 280 -8.62 -2.35 5.86
CA GLU A 280 -9.69 -1.62 6.59
C GLU A 280 -10.96 -1.50 5.75
N LEU A 281 -10.85 -1.24 4.45
CA LEU A 281 -12.00 -1.19 3.55
C LEU A 281 -12.69 -2.57 3.45
N ALA A 282 -11.91 -3.66 3.35
CA ALA A 282 -12.43 -5.02 3.38
C ALA A 282 -13.22 -5.28 4.67
N ARG A 283 -12.59 -5.01 5.82
CA ARG A 283 -13.20 -5.23 7.13
C ARG A 283 -14.48 -4.43 7.34
N SER A 284 -14.49 -3.16 6.94
CA SER A 284 -15.57 -2.24 7.29
C SER A 284 -16.72 -2.21 6.30
N ASN A 285 -16.48 -2.51 5.03
CA ASN A 285 -17.48 -2.43 3.97
C ASN A 285 -17.94 -3.79 3.46
N PHE A 286 -17.22 -4.86 3.80
CA PHE A 286 -17.53 -6.22 3.37
C PHE A 286 -17.63 -7.19 4.56
N PRO A 287 -18.45 -6.90 5.58
CA PRO A 287 -18.51 -7.73 6.80
C PRO A 287 -19.02 -9.15 6.53
N ALA A 288 -19.77 -9.37 5.45
CA ALA A 288 -20.22 -10.69 5.02
C ALA A 288 -19.09 -11.56 4.46
N TYR A 289 -17.97 -10.95 4.06
CA TYR A 289 -16.81 -11.63 3.47
C TYR A 289 -15.65 -11.62 4.47
N GLY A 290 -15.73 -12.50 5.47
CA GLY A 290 -14.85 -12.49 6.64
C GLY A 290 -13.37 -12.69 6.34
N LEU A 291 -13.03 -13.25 5.18
CA LEU A 291 -11.64 -13.47 4.73
C LEU A 291 -11.11 -12.39 3.78
N ALA A 292 -11.91 -11.38 3.44
CA ALA A 292 -11.50 -10.31 2.53
C ALA A 292 -10.34 -9.44 3.07
N THR A 293 -10.03 -9.50 4.37
CA THR A 293 -8.87 -8.83 4.96
C THR A 293 -7.54 -9.55 4.69
N VAL A 294 -7.58 -10.85 4.40
CA VAL A 294 -6.38 -11.71 4.25
C VAL A 294 -5.48 -11.29 3.08
N PRO A 295 -6.01 -11.01 1.86
CA PRO A 295 -5.18 -10.54 0.75
C PRO A 295 -4.39 -9.27 1.10
N GLY A 296 -4.95 -8.35 1.87
CA GLY A 296 -4.27 -7.14 2.35
C GLY A 296 -3.08 -7.46 3.27
N ALA A 297 -3.24 -8.38 4.20
CA ALA A 297 -2.16 -8.79 5.09
C ALA A 297 -1.02 -9.51 4.33
N ILE A 298 -1.35 -10.44 3.42
CA ILE A 298 -0.36 -11.12 2.56
C ILE A 298 0.32 -10.11 1.63
N SER A 299 -0.42 -9.15 1.09
CA SER A 299 0.11 -8.07 0.25
C SER A 299 1.16 -7.24 1.00
N ALA A 300 0.92 -6.88 2.26
CA ALA A 300 1.89 -6.14 3.07
C ALA A 300 3.23 -6.88 3.20
N LEU A 301 3.20 -8.19 3.45
CA LEU A 301 4.40 -9.03 3.47
C LEU A 301 5.09 -9.08 2.11
N THR A 302 4.31 -9.36 1.07
CA THR A 302 4.82 -9.59 -0.28
C THR A 302 5.53 -8.36 -0.83
N HIS A 303 4.90 -7.19 -0.77
CA HIS A 303 5.51 -5.98 -1.31
C HIS A 303 6.69 -5.48 -0.49
N CYS A 304 6.76 -5.80 0.82
CA CYS A 304 7.95 -5.53 1.63
C CYS A 304 9.16 -6.33 1.14
N ILE A 305 8.97 -7.62 0.86
CA ILE A 305 10.03 -8.50 0.34
C ILE A 305 10.45 -8.04 -1.05
N LEU A 306 9.49 -7.95 -1.98
CA LEU A 306 9.76 -7.58 -3.38
C LEU A 306 10.32 -6.17 -3.50
N GLY A 307 9.83 -5.21 -2.71
CA GLY A 307 10.35 -3.86 -2.66
C GLY A 307 11.81 -3.79 -2.17
N SER A 308 12.16 -4.61 -1.19
CA SER A 308 13.54 -4.72 -0.70
C SER A 308 14.47 -5.30 -1.77
N ILE A 309 14.01 -6.32 -2.50
CA ILE A 309 14.74 -6.90 -3.64
C ILE A 309 14.88 -5.86 -4.76
N ALA A 310 13.79 -5.18 -5.13
CA ALA A 310 13.81 -4.13 -6.14
C ALA A 310 14.76 -3.00 -5.77
N ALA A 311 14.79 -2.57 -4.50
CA ALA A 311 15.74 -1.55 -4.04
C ALA A 311 17.20 -2.00 -4.20
N GLY A 312 17.49 -3.27 -3.87
CA GLY A 312 18.82 -3.86 -4.08
C GLY A 312 19.24 -3.86 -5.56
N LEU A 313 18.34 -4.30 -6.44
CA LEU A 313 18.59 -4.35 -7.90
C LEU A 313 18.78 -2.95 -8.49
N CYS A 314 17.92 -1.99 -8.16
CA CYS A 314 18.03 -0.60 -8.61
C CYS A 314 19.36 0.02 -8.15
N ARG A 315 19.73 -0.20 -6.89
CA ARG A 315 20.98 0.33 -6.33
C ARG A 315 22.20 -0.26 -7.02
N TRP A 316 22.20 -1.57 -7.30
CA TRP A 316 23.28 -2.24 -8.03
C TRP A 316 23.39 -1.70 -9.46
N HIS A 317 22.27 -1.60 -10.18
CA HIS A 317 22.22 -1.04 -11.54
C HIS A 317 22.74 0.40 -11.59
N ASN A 318 22.26 1.27 -10.70
CA ASN A 318 22.65 2.68 -10.66
C ASN A 318 24.15 2.87 -10.28
N ALA A 319 24.72 1.97 -9.48
CA ALA A 319 26.15 1.97 -9.17
C ALA A 319 27.02 1.52 -10.35
N SER A 320 26.50 0.63 -11.18
CA SER A 320 27.19 0.13 -12.38
C SER A 320 27.16 1.13 -13.54
N ALA A 321 26.06 1.88 -13.68
CA ALA A 321 25.88 2.90 -14.72
C ALA A 321 26.66 4.21 -14.47
N GLY A 322 27.18 4.42 -13.25
CA GLY A 322 28.02 5.56 -12.89
C GLY A 322 29.52 5.31 -13.02
N LYS A 323 29.91 4.12 -13.50
CA LYS A 323 31.29 3.76 -13.89
C LYS A 323 31.44 3.80 -15.40
#